data_6cb62b6ee6a06fb4774d887736a2302b
#
_entry.id   6cb62b6ee6a06fb4774d887736a2302b
#
_cell.length_a   1.000
_cell.length_b   1.000
_cell.length_c   1.000
_cell.angle_alpha   90.00
_cell.angle_beta   90.00
_cell.angle_gamma   90.00
#
_symmetry.space_group_name_H-M   'P 1'
#
loop_
_entity.id
_entity.type
_entity.pdbx_description
1 polymer ?
#
loop_
_entity_poly.entity_id
_entity_poly.type
_entity_poly.pdbx_seq_one_letter_code
_entity_poly.pdbx_strand_id
1 'polypeptide(L)'
;MQSYDHLYKVLTIGDSGVGKTSLLLRFCDDAFSDSFITTVGVDFRFRTIDINGKLVKLQIWDTAGQERFRTITTAYYKGAHGIVLVYDITEKKSFHQVSTIWLDTVKQNASNDGEMILIGNKADMEDHREVSTEEAAAFAKANEMPFYECSAKSGVNVDEAFIDIATSLMNRKDLIQNQNNAPRSAVPIDISASKKDSGGKCKCELL
;
A
#
# COMPACT_ATOMS: atom_id res chain seq x y z
N MET A 1 9.98 -13.94 21.89
CA MET A 1 9.34 -13.37 20.69
C MET A 1 8.59 -12.11 21.15
N GLN A 2 8.87 -10.96 20.60
CA GLN A 2 8.01 -9.79 20.88
C GLN A 2 6.62 -10.07 20.31
N SER A 3 5.60 -9.99 21.16
CA SER A 3 4.20 -10.05 20.73
C SER A 3 3.89 -8.78 19.94
N TYR A 4 3.05 -8.87 18.93
CA TYR A 4 2.52 -7.72 18.17
C TYR A 4 1.00 -7.90 18.01
N ASP A 5 0.29 -6.78 17.92
CA ASP A 5 -1.17 -6.79 17.76
C ASP A 5 -1.55 -6.88 16.28
N HIS A 6 -0.74 -6.28 15.41
CA HIS A 6 -0.97 -6.26 13.96
C HIS A 6 0.31 -6.58 13.20
N LEU A 7 0.15 -7.28 12.07
CA LEU A 7 1.21 -7.52 11.08
C LEU A 7 0.71 -7.03 9.73
N TYR A 8 1.44 -6.09 9.11
CA TYR A 8 1.14 -5.61 7.79
C TYR A 8 2.32 -5.84 6.84
N LYS A 9 2.01 -6.35 5.66
CA LYS A 9 2.93 -6.47 4.55
C LYS A 9 2.86 -5.18 3.73
N VAL A 10 3.99 -4.49 3.62
CA VAL A 10 4.16 -3.26 2.83
C VAL A 10 5.17 -3.54 1.72
N LEU A 11 4.83 -3.21 0.49
CA LEU A 11 5.68 -3.41 -0.68
C LEU A 11 6.24 -2.07 -1.14
N THR A 12 7.57 -1.93 -1.30
CA THR A 12 8.20 -0.75 -1.90
C THR A 12 8.50 -1.01 -3.37
N ILE A 13 8.04 -0.13 -4.25
CA ILE A 13 8.20 -0.23 -5.70
C ILE A 13 8.63 1.11 -6.30
N GLY A 14 9.24 1.05 -7.45
CA GLY A 14 9.82 2.20 -8.17
C GLY A 14 11.06 1.76 -8.94
N ASP A 15 11.62 2.66 -9.73
CA ASP A 15 12.77 2.38 -10.58
C ASP A 15 14.04 2.00 -9.79
N SER A 16 15.02 1.46 -10.50
CA SER A 16 16.33 1.20 -9.91
C SER A 16 17.02 2.53 -9.59
N GLY A 17 17.70 2.60 -8.44
CA GLY A 17 18.47 3.80 -8.06
C GLY A 17 17.67 4.91 -7.35
N VAL A 18 16.34 4.83 -7.28
CA VAL A 18 15.52 5.82 -6.55
C VAL A 18 15.68 5.77 -5.03
N GLY A 19 16.36 4.74 -4.49
CA GLY A 19 16.70 4.63 -3.08
C GLY A 19 15.70 3.87 -2.21
N LYS A 20 14.93 2.93 -2.77
CA LYS A 20 14.01 2.05 -2.00
C LYS A 20 14.73 1.34 -0.85
N THR A 21 15.81 0.65 -1.15
CA THR A 21 16.66 -0.04 -0.17
C THR A 21 17.19 0.92 0.89
N SER A 22 17.63 2.13 0.48
CA SER A 22 18.16 3.13 1.41
C SER A 22 17.07 3.65 2.37
N LEU A 23 15.83 3.84 1.88
CA LEU A 23 14.69 4.20 2.73
C LEU A 23 14.40 3.09 3.74
N LEU A 24 14.44 1.81 3.33
CA LEU A 24 14.24 0.68 4.24
C LEU A 24 15.33 0.59 5.30
N LEU A 25 16.59 0.74 4.90
CA LEU A 25 17.73 0.75 5.83
C LEU A 25 17.62 1.89 6.84
N ARG A 26 17.26 3.08 6.37
CA ARG A 26 17.03 4.24 7.25
C ARG A 26 15.88 3.97 8.22
N PHE A 27 14.74 3.49 7.72
CA PHE A 27 13.58 3.24 8.54
C PHE A 27 13.79 2.08 9.53
N CYS A 28 14.37 0.95 9.11
CA CYS A 28 14.47 -0.25 9.96
C CYS A 28 15.67 -0.23 10.90
N ASP A 29 16.82 0.28 10.45
CA ASP A 29 18.11 0.12 11.10
C ASP A 29 18.78 1.47 11.45
N ASP A 30 18.12 2.59 11.14
CA ASP A 30 18.68 3.96 11.22
C ASP A 30 20.06 4.08 10.53
N ALA A 31 20.22 3.39 9.41
CA ALA A 31 21.46 3.28 8.66
C ALA A 31 21.31 3.87 7.24
N PHE A 32 22.42 4.40 6.73
CA PHE A 32 22.55 4.85 5.36
C PHE A 32 23.94 4.51 4.83
N SER A 33 24.04 4.16 3.56
CA SER A 33 25.31 3.97 2.86
C SER A 33 25.27 4.68 1.52
N ASP A 34 26.29 5.45 1.22
CA ASP A 34 26.48 6.08 -0.09
C ASP A 34 26.84 5.07 -1.20
N SER A 35 27.15 3.81 -0.81
CA SER A 35 27.48 2.76 -1.77
C SER A 35 26.24 2.27 -2.48
N PHE A 36 26.16 2.51 -3.79
CA PHE A 36 25.08 1.98 -4.63
C PHE A 36 25.31 0.48 -4.88
N ILE A 37 24.44 -0.34 -4.34
CA ILE A 37 24.38 -1.78 -4.63
C ILE A 37 23.00 -2.06 -5.23
N THR A 38 23.00 -2.60 -6.45
CA THR A 38 21.75 -2.97 -7.11
C THR A 38 21.09 -4.14 -6.37
N THR A 39 19.84 -3.97 -5.97
CA THR A 39 19.04 -5.06 -5.38
C THR A 39 18.81 -6.14 -6.42
N VAL A 40 19.17 -7.39 -6.08
CA VAL A 40 18.91 -8.56 -6.92
C VAL A 40 17.79 -9.37 -6.27
N GLY A 41 16.66 -9.49 -6.97
CA GLY A 41 15.48 -10.18 -6.45
C GLY A 41 14.64 -9.33 -5.48
N VAL A 42 14.28 -9.89 -4.35
CA VAL A 42 13.46 -9.25 -3.32
C VAL A 42 14.04 -9.57 -1.95
N ASP A 43 14.18 -8.57 -1.11
CA ASP A 43 14.55 -8.69 0.30
C ASP A 43 13.40 -8.16 1.17
N PHE A 44 13.39 -8.45 2.46
CA PHE A 44 12.39 -7.89 3.37
C PHE A 44 13.01 -7.58 4.73
N ARG A 45 12.47 -6.54 5.38
CA ARG A 45 12.85 -6.15 6.73
C ARG A 45 11.64 -6.00 7.61
N PHE A 46 11.87 -6.07 8.91
CA PHE A 46 10.84 -5.89 9.92
C PHE A 46 11.15 -4.69 10.80
N ARG A 47 10.14 -3.88 11.05
CA ARG A 47 10.15 -2.91 12.15
C ARG A 47 8.83 -3.01 12.91
N THR A 48 8.90 -2.99 14.25
CA THR A 48 7.72 -2.92 15.11
C THR A 48 7.63 -1.51 15.69
N ILE A 49 6.49 -0.88 15.54
CA ILE A 49 6.20 0.48 16.00
C ILE A 49 5.00 0.46 16.93
N ASP A 50 4.97 1.38 17.90
CA ASP A 50 3.80 1.61 18.75
C ASP A 50 2.92 2.68 18.11
N ILE A 51 1.66 2.33 17.86
CA ILE A 51 0.65 3.28 17.37
C ILE A 51 -0.53 3.23 18.35
N ASN A 52 -0.69 4.27 19.16
CA ASN A 52 -1.76 4.40 20.13
C ASN A 52 -1.83 3.20 21.12
N GLY A 53 -0.67 2.71 21.56
CA GLY A 53 -0.57 1.59 22.50
C GLY A 53 -0.75 0.21 21.86
N LYS A 54 -0.85 0.11 20.53
CA LYS A 54 -0.87 -1.15 19.78
C LYS A 54 0.47 -1.36 19.10
N LEU A 55 1.05 -2.55 19.25
CA LEU A 55 2.29 -2.93 18.59
C LEU A 55 2.02 -3.38 17.15
N VAL A 56 2.39 -2.55 16.19
CA VAL A 56 2.23 -2.80 14.76
C VAL A 56 3.56 -3.23 14.18
N LYS A 57 3.62 -4.46 13.68
CA LYS A 57 4.79 -5.00 12.98
C LYS A 57 4.62 -4.81 11.49
N LEU A 58 5.54 -4.04 10.89
CA LEU A 58 5.63 -3.89 9.44
C LEU A 58 6.62 -4.91 8.89
N GLN A 59 6.19 -5.67 7.89
CA GLN A 59 7.04 -6.46 7.01
C GLN A 59 7.19 -5.70 5.70
N ILE A 60 8.33 -5.04 5.51
CA ILE A 60 8.55 -4.17 4.37
C ILE A 60 9.41 -4.91 3.35
N TRP A 61 8.86 -5.06 2.15
CA TRP A 61 9.47 -5.78 1.04
C TRP A 61 10.17 -4.81 0.10
N ASP A 62 11.50 -4.95 -0.01
CA ASP A 62 12.32 -4.22 -0.96
C ASP A 62 12.35 -4.98 -2.29
N THR A 63 12.02 -4.30 -3.38
CA THR A 63 11.97 -4.93 -4.69
C THR A 63 13.06 -4.38 -5.61
N ALA A 64 13.61 -5.26 -6.45
CA ALA A 64 14.48 -4.83 -7.54
C ALA A 64 13.72 -3.90 -8.49
N GLY A 65 14.22 -2.68 -8.69
CA GLY A 65 13.59 -1.67 -9.56
C GLY A 65 13.90 -1.84 -11.05
N GLN A 66 14.66 -2.89 -11.44
CA GLN A 66 14.99 -3.12 -12.84
C GLN A 66 13.82 -3.76 -13.59
N GLU A 67 13.56 -3.31 -14.81
CA GLU A 67 12.48 -3.76 -15.69
C GLU A 67 12.48 -5.28 -15.94
N ARG A 68 13.65 -5.90 -15.99
CA ARG A 68 13.81 -7.36 -16.19
C ARG A 68 13.28 -8.20 -15.00
N PHE A 69 13.10 -7.62 -13.84
CA PHE A 69 12.56 -8.31 -12.67
C PHE A 69 11.08 -8.00 -12.39
N ARG A 70 10.43 -7.17 -13.21
CA ARG A 70 9.01 -6.78 -13.01
C ARG A 70 8.07 -7.98 -12.96
N THR A 71 8.29 -8.98 -13.82
CA THR A 71 7.44 -10.18 -13.86
C THR A 71 7.56 -11.01 -12.56
N ILE A 72 8.74 -11.04 -11.95
CA ILE A 72 8.96 -11.74 -10.67
C ILE A 72 8.27 -10.97 -9.54
N THR A 73 8.26 -9.65 -9.64
CA THR A 73 7.71 -8.76 -8.62
C THR A 73 6.18 -8.89 -8.51
N THR A 74 5.46 -9.25 -9.57
CA THR A 74 3.99 -9.34 -9.56
C THR A 74 3.45 -10.33 -8.51
N ALA A 75 4.17 -11.41 -8.23
CA ALA A 75 3.78 -12.37 -7.19
C ALA A 75 3.75 -11.75 -5.78
N TYR A 76 4.52 -10.70 -5.53
CA TYR A 76 4.64 -10.07 -4.23
C TYR A 76 3.52 -9.07 -3.92
N TYR A 77 2.80 -8.58 -4.96
CA TYR A 77 1.62 -7.73 -4.77
C TYR A 77 0.49 -8.48 -4.05
N LYS A 78 0.43 -9.80 -4.24
CA LYS A 78 -0.58 -10.63 -3.57
C LYS A 78 -0.39 -10.59 -2.05
N GLY A 79 -1.46 -10.16 -1.37
CA GLY A 79 -1.45 -10.04 0.09
C GLY A 79 -0.65 -8.85 0.63
N ALA A 80 -0.21 -7.92 -0.22
CA ALA A 80 0.28 -6.63 0.25
C ALA A 80 -0.89 -5.80 0.79
N HIS A 81 -0.72 -5.27 2.01
CA HIS A 81 -1.68 -4.40 2.67
C HIS A 81 -1.41 -2.94 2.30
N GLY A 82 -0.13 -2.59 2.13
CA GLY A 82 0.30 -1.25 1.74
C GLY A 82 1.32 -1.27 0.61
N ILE A 83 1.32 -0.21 -0.18
CA ILE A 83 2.25 0.02 -1.30
C ILE A 83 2.92 1.37 -1.13
N VAL A 84 4.23 1.40 -1.19
CA VAL A 84 5.05 2.61 -1.21
C VAL A 84 5.60 2.80 -2.61
N LEU A 85 5.09 3.80 -3.33
CA LEU A 85 5.58 4.22 -4.65
C LEU A 85 6.73 5.20 -4.46
N VAL A 86 7.91 4.87 -4.97
CA VAL A 86 9.12 5.69 -4.77
C VAL A 86 9.66 6.20 -6.10
N TYR A 87 9.92 7.50 -6.16
CA TYR A 87 10.68 8.14 -7.22
C TYR A 87 11.83 8.98 -6.64
N ASP A 88 12.74 9.41 -7.48
CA ASP A 88 13.87 10.29 -7.15
C ASP A 88 13.51 11.71 -7.61
N ILE A 89 13.55 12.70 -6.71
CA ILE A 89 13.23 14.09 -7.06
C ILE A 89 14.20 14.68 -8.08
N THR A 90 15.40 14.10 -8.22
CA THR A 90 16.46 14.52 -9.15
C THR A 90 16.39 13.80 -10.49
N GLU A 91 15.40 12.92 -10.71
CA GLU A 91 15.26 12.16 -11.94
C GLU A 91 13.79 12.15 -12.43
N LYS A 92 13.45 13.07 -13.33
CA LYS A 92 12.08 13.19 -13.86
C LYS A 92 11.57 11.92 -14.51
N LYS A 93 12.45 11.11 -15.10
CA LYS A 93 12.09 9.82 -15.68
C LYS A 93 11.52 8.87 -14.64
N SER A 94 12.09 8.80 -13.45
CA SER A 94 11.61 7.92 -12.37
C SER A 94 10.19 8.28 -11.93
N PHE A 95 9.87 9.59 -11.85
CA PHE A 95 8.52 10.07 -11.57
C PHE A 95 7.54 9.72 -12.70
N HIS A 96 7.94 9.91 -13.96
CA HIS A 96 7.14 9.52 -15.11
C HIS A 96 6.83 8.02 -15.10
N GLN A 97 7.79 7.17 -14.73
CA GLN A 97 7.58 5.73 -14.60
C GLN A 97 6.62 5.37 -13.47
N VAL A 98 6.67 6.09 -12.35
CA VAL A 98 5.67 5.92 -11.27
C VAL A 98 4.28 6.21 -11.79
N SER A 99 4.10 7.31 -12.52
CA SER A 99 2.79 7.77 -13.00
C SER A 99 2.19 6.92 -14.13
N THR A 100 3.02 6.24 -14.92
CA THR A 100 2.56 5.50 -16.12
C THR A 100 2.68 3.99 -16.01
N ILE A 101 3.65 3.47 -15.28
CA ILE A 101 3.94 2.04 -15.24
C ILE A 101 3.68 1.43 -13.86
N TRP A 102 4.30 2.02 -12.83
CA TRP A 102 4.21 1.41 -11.50
C TRP A 102 2.81 1.48 -10.92
N LEU A 103 2.13 2.61 -11.06
CA LEU A 103 0.74 2.77 -10.61
C LEU A 103 -0.21 1.81 -11.34
N ASP A 104 -0.07 1.67 -12.66
CA ASP A 104 -0.88 0.72 -13.43
C ASP A 104 -0.61 -0.72 -13.03
N THR A 105 0.66 -1.06 -12.76
CA THR A 105 1.03 -2.39 -12.26
C THR A 105 0.38 -2.68 -10.90
N VAL A 106 0.33 -1.70 -10.00
CA VAL A 106 -0.37 -1.81 -8.71
C VAL A 106 -1.86 -2.06 -8.95
N LYS A 107 -2.52 -1.22 -9.75
CA LYS A 107 -3.96 -1.33 -10.04
C LYS A 107 -4.35 -2.68 -10.64
N GLN A 108 -3.44 -3.33 -11.38
CA GLN A 108 -3.69 -4.63 -12.00
C GLN A 108 -3.42 -5.83 -11.07
N ASN A 109 -2.51 -5.70 -10.11
CA ASN A 109 -1.98 -6.85 -9.36
C ASN A 109 -2.22 -6.78 -7.85
N ALA A 110 -2.40 -5.58 -7.28
CA ALA A 110 -2.71 -5.42 -5.86
C ALA A 110 -4.22 -5.61 -5.59
N SER A 111 -4.55 -5.95 -4.35
CA SER A 111 -5.94 -5.93 -3.93
C SER A 111 -6.47 -4.48 -3.91
N ASN A 112 -7.73 -4.29 -4.30
CA ASN A 112 -8.40 -2.98 -4.30
C ASN A 112 -8.46 -2.31 -2.91
N ASP A 113 -8.10 -3.07 -1.88
CA ASP A 113 -8.17 -2.65 -0.48
C ASP A 113 -6.81 -2.23 0.11
N GLY A 114 -5.76 -2.14 -0.69
CA GLY A 114 -4.43 -1.71 -0.22
C GLY A 114 -4.32 -0.19 -0.05
N GLU A 115 -3.64 0.24 1.01
CA GLU A 115 -3.24 1.65 1.17
C GLU A 115 -2.03 1.94 0.29
N MET A 116 -1.98 3.15 -0.30
CA MET A 116 -0.86 3.59 -1.12
C MET A 116 -0.31 4.92 -0.61
N ILE A 117 1.01 5.09 -0.66
CA ILE A 117 1.66 6.39 -0.47
C ILE A 117 2.67 6.65 -1.60
N LEU A 118 2.90 7.92 -1.90
CA LEU A 118 3.92 8.40 -2.82
C LEU A 118 5.08 8.99 -2.03
N ILE A 119 6.31 8.56 -2.34
CA ILE A 119 7.54 9.12 -1.77
C ILE A 119 8.44 9.66 -2.88
N GLY A 120 8.73 10.97 -2.83
CA GLY A 120 9.83 11.60 -3.54
C GLY A 120 11.09 11.53 -2.69
N ASN A 121 12.02 10.64 -3.04
CA ASN A 121 13.25 10.46 -2.26
C ASN A 121 14.37 11.37 -2.75
N LYS A 122 15.42 11.49 -1.95
CA LYS A 122 16.61 12.34 -2.12
C LYS A 122 16.30 13.85 -1.99
N ALA A 123 15.36 14.21 -1.10
CA ALA A 123 15.02 15.60 -0.80
C ALA A 123 16.23 16.44 -0.30
N ASP A 124 17.34 15.79 0.10
CA ASP A 124 18.61 16.45 0.42
C ASP A 124 19.34 17.00 -0.81
N MET A 125 18.93 16.62 -2.03
CA MET A 125 19.53 17.04 -3.29
C MET A 125 18.72 18.11 -4.02
N GLU A 126 18.21 19.10 -3.29
CA GLU A 126 17.32 20.16 -3.79
C GLU A 126 17.91 20.92 -4.99
N ASP A 127 19.21 21.15 -4.99
CA ASP A 127 19.92 21.85 -6.09
C ASP A 127 19.88 21.08 -7.42
N HIS A 128 19.52 19.79 -7.39
CA HIS A 128 19.44 18.92 -8.56
C HIS A 128 18.01 18.50 -8.87
N ARG A 129 17.02 19.15 -8.27
CA ARG A 129 15.60 18.80 -8.43
C ARG A 129 15.16 18.93 -9.88
N GLU A 130 14.53 17.88 -10.39
CA GLU A 130 13.87 17.85 -11.71
C GLU A 130 12.34 17.69 -11.60
N VAL A 131 11.84 17.22 -10.46
CA VAL A 131 10.40 17.05 -10.20
C VAL A 131 9.97 18.06 -9.16
N SER A 132 9.04 18.97 -9.51
CA SER A 132 8.55 19.94 -8.54
C SER A 132 7.64 19.29 -7.48
N THR A 133 7.67 19.83 -6.27
CA THR A 133 6.80 19.38 -5.17
C THR A 133 5.32 19.50 -5.54
N GLU A 134 4.96 20.57 -6.28
CA GLU A 134 3.57 20.83 -6.71
C GLU A 134 3.10 19.78 -7.73
N GLU A 135 3.96 19.39 -8.71
CA GLU A 135 3.66 18.35 -9.69
C GLU A 135 3.40 17.02 -9.02
N ALA A 136 4.28 16.63 -8.09
CA ALA A 136 4.14 15.38 -7.35
C ALA A 136 2.94 15.39 -6.39
N ALA A 137 2.71 16.49 -5.69
CA ALA A 137 1.55 16.63 -4.80
C ALA A 137 0.22 16.60 -5.58
N ALA A 138 0.16 17.24 -6.75
CA ALA A 138 -1.01 17.20 -7.63
C ALA A 138 -1.30 15.77 -8.11
N PHE A 139 -0.26 15.03 -8.51
CA PHE A 139 -0.39 13.63 -8.91
C PHE A 139 -0.88 12.75 -7.76
N ALA A 140 -0.29 12.87 -6.57
CA ALA A 140 -0.68 12.11 -5.39
C ALA A 140 -2.14 12.38 -5.02
N LYS A 141 -2.55 13.67 -5.00
CA LYS A 141 -3.94 14.08 -4.73
C LYS A 141 -4.93 13.51 -5.74
N ALA A 142 -4.58 13.52 -7.03
CA ALA A 142 -5.43 12.97 -8.10
C ALA A 142 -5.63 11.45 -7.98
N ASN A 143 -4.72 10.74 -7.30
CA ASN A 143 -4.79 9.31 -7.05
C ASN A 143 -5.11 8.96 -5.59
N GLU A 144 -5.56 9.94 -4.78
CA GLU A 144 -5.99 9.77 -3.39
C GLU A 144 -4.90 9.15 -2.49
N MET A 145 -3.63 9.52 -2.74
CA MET A 145 -2.47 9.03 -1.98
C MET A 145 -1.88 10.13 -1.11
N PRO A 146 -1.49 9.86 0.14
CA PRO A 146 -0.55 10.71 0.88
C PRO A 146 0.76 10.86 0.11
N PHE A 147 1.41 12.02 0.28
CA PHE A 147 2.66 12.36 -0.39
C PHE A 147 3.69 12.87 0.60
N TYR A 148 4.91 12.35 0.50
CA TYR A 148 6.05 12.75 1.30
C TYR A 148 7.27 12.97 0.42
N GLU A 149 8.00 14.05 0.66
CA GLU A 149 9.38 14.19 0.19
C GLU A 149 10.31 13.77 1.33
N CYS A 150 11.09 12.71 1.07
CA CYS A 150 11.95 12.07 2.05
C CYS A 150 13.42 12.16 1.62
N SER A 151 14.29 12.07 2.60
CA SER A 151 15.72 11.80 2.37
C SER A 151 16.17 10.61 3.19
N ALA A 152 16.47 9.50 2.53
CA ALA A 152 17.11 8.36 3.20
C ALA A 152 18.47 8.72 3.81
N LYS A 153 19.17 9.70 3.22
CA LYS A 153 20.48 10.17 3.68
C LYS A 153 20.39 10.94 4.99
N SER A 154 19.52 11.95 5.05
CA SER A 154 19.35 12.80 6.24
C SER A 154 18.32 12.26 7.25
N GLY A 155 17.48 11.31 6.86
CA GLY A 155 16.38 10.76 7.67
C GLY A 155 15.08 11.56 7.60
N VAL A 156 15.07 12.71 6.92
CA VAL A 156 13.90 13.60 6.86
C VAL A 156 12.68 12.87 6.30
N ASN A 157 11.57 12.96 7.02
CA ASN A 157 10.24 12.43 6.70
C ASN A 157 10.16 10.90 6.47
N VAL A 158 11.24 10.14 6.74
CA VAL A 158 11.23 8.69 6.51
C VAL A 158 10.35 7.97 7.52
N ASP A 159 10.52 8.27 8.81
CA ASP A 159 9.69 7.68 9.86
C ASP A 159 8.23 8.09 9.70
N GLU A 160 7.97 9.36 9.42
CA GLU A 160 6.63 9.92 9.24
C GLU A 160 5.87 9.20 8.12
N ALA A 161 6.49 8.98 6.96
CA ALA A 161 5.86 8.31 5.83
C ALA A 161 5.48 6.86 6.14
N PHE A 162 6.37 6.10 6.80
CA PHE A 162 6.08 4.70 7.15
C PHE A 162 5.12 4.57 8.34
N ILE A 163 5.13 5.50 9.28
CA ILE A 163 4.15 5.54 10.38
C ILE A 163 2.76 5.89 9.86
N ASP A 164 2.67 6.80 8.89
CA ASP A 164 1.39 7.20 8.30
C ASP A 164 0.72 6.03 7.57
N ILE A 165 1.45 5.31 6.70
CA ILE A 165 0.86 4.13 6.02
C ILE A 165 0.46 3.06 7.03
N ALA A 166 1.24 2.83 8.09
CA ALA A 166 0.90 1.87 9.14
C ALA A 166 -0.37 2.28 9.91
N THR A 167 -0.53 3.57 10.18
CA THR A 167 -1.70 4.15 10.86
C THR A 167 -2.94 4.02 9.98
N SER A 168 -2.82 4.32 8.70
CA SER A 168 -3.92 4.17 7.72
C SER A 168 -4.39 2.72 7.62
N LEU A 169 -3.45 1.77 7.55
CA LEU A 169 -3.75 0.34 7.53
C LEU A 169 -4.47 -0.13 8.81
N MET A 170 -4.06 0.38 9.96
CA MET A 170 -4.69 0.06 11.24
C MET A 170 -6.11 0.59 11.32
N ASN A 171 -6.31 1.86 10.97
CA ASN A 171 -7.62 2.52 10.99
C ASN A 171 -8.62 1.83 10.05
N ARG A 172 -8.18 1.44 8.86
CA ARG A 172 -9.01 0.72 7.90
C ARG A 172 -9.48 -0.63 8.43
N LYS A 173 -8.59 -1.39 9.08
CA LYS A 173 -8.96 -2.68 9.69
C LYS A 173 -9.99 -2.50 10.80
N ASP A 174 -9.83 -1.50 11.64
CA ASP A 174 -10.77 -1.21 12.72
C ASP A 174 -12.16 -0.81 12.17
N LEU A 175 -12.22 -0.07 11.07
CA LEU A 175 -13.48 0.28 10.39
C LEU A 175 -14.19 -0.96 9.85
N ILE A 176 -13.49 -1.89 9.19
CA ILE A 176 -14.05 -3.14 8.66
C ILE A 176 -14.58 -4.02 9.81
N GLN A 177 -13.84 -4.14 10.91
CA GLN A 177 -14.26 -4.92 12.07
C GLN A 177 -15.51 -4.33 12.73
N ASN A 178 -15.58 -3.01 12.86
CA ASN A 178 -16.73 -2.31 13.42
C ASN A 178 -17.99 -2.45 12.55
N GLN A 179 -17.85 -2.44 11.23
CA GLN A 179 -18.98 -2.68 10.30
C GLN A 179 -19.48 -4.12 10.39
N ASN A 180 -18.61 -5.10 10.57
CA ASN A 180 -18.97 -6.51 10.71
C ASN A 180 -19.61 -6.81 12.09
N ASN A 181 -19.31 -6.02 13.12
CA ASN A 181 -19.85 -6.15 14.48
C ASN A 181 -21.10 -5.28 14.71
N ALA A 182 -21.49 -4.42 13.77
CA ALA A 182 -22.73 -3.68 13.87
C ALA A 182 -23.92 -4.66 13.89
N PRO A 183 -24.85 -4.60 14.87
CA PRO A 183 -26.00 -5.49 14.90
C PRO A 183 -26.77 -5.29 13.60
N ARG A 184 -26.89 -6.35 12.80
CA ARG A 184 -27.82 -6.37 11.67
C ARG A 184 -29.20 -6.12 12.24
N SER A 185 -29.73 -4.91 12.05
CA SER A 185 -31.13 -4.64 12.35
C SER A 185 -31.96 -5.64 11.55
N ALA A 186 -32.55 -6.60 12.25
CA ALA A 186 -33.50 -7.52 11.65
C ALA A 186 -34.67 -6.66 11.15
N VAL A 187 -34.76 -6.49 9.84
CA VAL A 187 -35.96 -6.00 9.22
C VAL A 187 -37.02 -7.07 9.49
N PRO A 188 -38.10 -6.76 10.22
CA PRO A 188 -39.18 -7.74 10.41
C PRO A 188 -39.77 -8.03 9.02
N ILE A 189 -39.63 -9.26 8.57
CA ILE A 189 -40.38 -9.74 7.40
C ILE A 189 -41.83 -9.90 7.90
N ASP A 190 -42.67 -8.95 7.56
CA ASP A 190 -44.10 -9.02 7.80
C ASP A 190 -44.69 -10.12 6.89
N ILE A 191 -44.93 -11.32 7.47
CA ILE A 191 -45.60 -12.44 6.81
C ILE A 191 -47.09 -12.34 7.12
N SER A 192 -47.74 -11.24 6.73
CA SER A 192 -49.17 -11.10 6.78
C SER A 192 -49.73 -10.68 5.42
N ALA A 193 -50.05 -11.64 4.57
CA ALA A 193 -51.07 -11.57 3.51
C ALA A 193 -50.90 -12.81 2.63
N SER A 194 -51.79 -13.58 2.34
CA SER A 194 -53.22 -13.73 2.39
C SER A 194 -53.54 -15.13 1.86
N LYS A 195 -54.32 -15.88 2.62
CA LYS A 195 -55.02 -17.03 2.04
C LYS A 195 -56.02 -16.51 1.01
N LYS A 196 -55.92 -16.93 -0.22
CA LYS A 196 -57.06 -17.05 -1.13
C LYS A 196 -57.04 -18.39 -1.83
N ASP A 197 -58.09 -19.13 -1.56
CA ASP A 197 -58.50 -20.33 -2.27
C ASP A 197 -58.64 -20.08 -3.76
N SER A 198 -58.14 -21.01 -4.55
CA SER A 198 -58.87 -21.43 -5.76
C SER A 198 -58.30 -22.77 -6.23
N GLY A 199 -59.14 -23.76 -6.20
CA GLY A 199 -58.89 -25.10 -6.70
C GLY A 199 -58.69 -25.09 -8.21
N GLY A 200 -57.70 -25.87 -8.63
CA GLY A 200 -57.45 -26.15 -10.03
C GLY A 200 -56.74 -27.48 -10.15
N LYS A 201 -57.51 -28.51 -10.50
CA LYS A 201 -57.01 -29.85 -10.86
C LYS A 201 -56.09 -29.73 -12.08
N CYS A 202 -54.84 -30.11 -11.99
CA CYS A 202 -54.06 -30.43 -13.16
C CYS A 202 -53.82 -31.93 -13.24
N LYS A 203 -54.29 -32.52 -14.32
CA LYS A 203 -53.98 -33.88 -14.78
C LYS A 203 -52.52 -33.95 -15.23
N CYS A 204 -51.80 -34.96 -14.75
CA CYS A 204 -50.60 -35.44 -15.41
C CYS A 204 -50.99 -36.21 -16.65
N GLU A 205 -50.38 -35.91 -17.77
CA GLU A 205 -50.20 -36.83 -18.90
C GLU A 205 -48.72 -36.87 -19.26
N LEU A 206 -48.24 -38.11 -19.24
CA LEU A 206 -46.94 -38.51 -19.75
C LEU A 206 -46.96 -38.54 -21.28
N LEU A 207 -45.90 -37.97 -21.89
CA LEU A 207 -45.20 -38.54 -23.05
C LEU A 207 -43.80 -37.97 -23.13
#